data_2233591459c84f34768f8d0060e42121
#
_entry.id   2233591459c84f34768f8d0060e42121
#
_cell.length_a   1.000
_cell.length_b   1.000
_cell.length_c   1.000
_cell.angle_alpha   90.00
_cell.angle_beta   90.00
_cell.angle_gamma   90.00
#
_symmetry.space_group_name_H-M   'P 1'
#
loop_
_entity.id
_entity.type
_entity.pdbx_description
1 polymer ?
#
loop_
_entity_poly.entity_id
_entity_poly.type
_entity_poly.pdbx_seq_one_letter_code
_entity_poly.pdbx_strand_id
1 'polypeptide(L)'
;MAHPMGEREAGVLRLGFDRRLKLEFHGSKVSSDAGMLPYRELDDAVGLSEIAGGVLADTRRGKNGRHDLSGQFRQSVFGRLGGYDDVNDADRLSLDPVMRWIVGGKAVERQAASTSQMGRFETKVLATDANVEALTNMNGVWIDKVHDRHPPTMIILDMDSSVSPTHGEQEGTAYNGHFGCTCYHPLFVFNQFGDLERCALDRKSVV
;
A
#
# COMPACT_ATOMS: atom_id res chain seq x y z
N MET A 1 17.14 19.27 38.14
CA MET A 1 15.78 18.68 38.08
C MET A 1 15.94 17.34 37.38
N ALA A 2 15.59 16.26 38.06
CA ALA A 2 15.65 14.93 37.48
C ALA A 2 14.58 14.81 36.38
N HIS A 3 14.98 14.40 35.17
CA HIS A 3 14.04 14.07 34.09
C HIS A 3 13.14 12.90 34.51
N PRO A 4 11.85 12.90 34.12
CA PRO A 4 10.96 11.78 34.40
C PRO A 4 11.58 10.49 33.89
N MET A 5 11.49 9.41 34.64
CA MET A 5 11.94 8.08 34.26
C MET A 5 11.32 7.67 32.94
N GLY A 6 12.14 7.57 31.91
CA GLY A 6 11.76 7.23 30.53
C GLY A 6 12.82 7.60 29.50
N GLU A 7 13.69 8.54 29.77
CA GLU A 7 14.78 8.86 28.88
C GLU A 7 15.93 7.87 29.06
N ARG A 8 15.91 6.80 28.29
CA ARG A 8 17.11 6.02 28.03
C ARG A 8 17.81 6.62 26.83
N GLU A 9 18.95 7.29 27.04
CA GLU A 9 19.82 7.79 25.97
C GLU A 9 20.24 6.71 24.94
N ALA A 10 20.09 5.44 25.29
CA ALA A 10 20.45 4.29 24.46
C ALA A 10 19.37 3.82 23.50
N GLY A 11 18.28 4.58 23.29
CA GLY A 11 17.10 4.07 22.60
C GLY A 11 16.43 4.98 21.60
N VAL A 12 17.13 5.98 21.05
CA VAL A 12 16.55 6.73 19.93
C VAL A 12 16.45 5.82 18.72
N LEU A 13 15.24 5.39 18.41
CA LEU A 13 14.95 4.61 17.21
C LEU A 13 15.18 5.53 16.00
N ARG A 14 16.19 5.20 15.19
CA ARG A 14 16.45 5.87 13.93
C ARG A 14 15.91 5.01 12.80
N LEU A 15 15.28 5.66 11.85
CA LEU A 15 14.75 4.99 10.66
C LEU A 15 15.85 4.84 9.61
N GLY A 16 16.05 3.63 9.09
CA GLY A 16 17.15 3.33 8.15
C GLY A 16 16.94 3.99 6.79
N PHE A 17 15.70 4.18 6.34
CA PHE A 17 15.41 4.82 5.07
C PHE A 17 15.75 6.33 5.05
N ASP A 18 15.76 7.00 6.20
CA ASP A 18 16.31 8.35 6.35
C ASP A 18 16.83 8.59 7.77
N ARG A 19 18.15 8.63 7.92
CA ARG A 19 18.83 8.80 9.20
C ARG A 19 18.63 10.17 9.88
N ARG A 20 18.04 11.14 9.17
CA ARG A 20 17.68 12.44 9.76
C ARG A 20 16.47 12.32 10.67
N LEU A 21 15.65 11.27 10.49
CA LEU A 21 14.50 11.01 11.33
C LEU A 21 14.88 10.32 12.61
N LYS A 22 14.28 10.80 13.68
CA LYS A 22 14.28 10.17 15.00
C LYS A 22 12.84 9.90 15.40
N LEU A 23 12.58 8.72 15.94
CA LEU A 23 11.33 8.42 16.63
C LEU A 23 11.53 8.71 18.11
N GLU A 24 10.85 9.72 18.62
CA GLU A 24 10.90 10.12 20.03
C GLU A 24 9.46 10.27 20.55
N PHE A 25 9.23 9.82 21.76
CA PHE A 25 7.91 9.93 22.40
C PHE A 25 7.90 11.16 23.31
N HIS A 26 7.32 12.25 22.83
CA HIS A 26 7.27 13.53 23.55
C HIS A 26 5.87 13.89 24.11
N GLY A 27 5.09 12.92 24.48
CA GLY A 27 3.77 13.16 25.06
C GLY A 27 2.75 13.68 24.04
N SER A 28 2.19 14.85 24.24
CA SER A 28 1.02 15.34 23.49
C SER A 28 1.29 15.88 22.07
N LYS A 29 2.50 15.82 21.55
CA LYS A 29 2.78 16.20 20.15
C LYS A 29 2.65 14.97 19.26
N VAL A 30 1.43 14.60 18.96
CA VAL A 30 1.10 13.47 18.08
C VAL A 30 0.88 14.01 16.67
N SER A 31 1.71 13.61 15.71
CA SER A 31 1.30 13.61 14.32
C SER A 31 0.32 12.45 14.16
N SER A 32 -0.84 12.66 13.54
CA SER A 32 -1.88 11.63 13.39
C SER A 32 -1.34 10.36 12.72
N ASP A 33 -0.35 10.50 11.86
CA ASP A 33 0.13 9.41 11.00
C ASP A 33 1.58 8.95 11.31
N ALA A 34 2.15 9.41 12.43
CA ALA A 34 3.53 9.07 12.82
C ALA A 34 3.74 7.56 13.01
N GLY A 35 2.69 6.83 13.37
CA GLY A 35 2.70 5.36 13.47
C GLY A 35 3.00 4.64 12.16
N MET A 36 2.87 5.30 11.00
CA MET A 36 3.23 4.71 9.71
C MET A 36 4.74 4.71 9.41
N LEU A 37 5.55 5.49 10.12
CA LEU A 37 7.01 5.52 9.89
C LEU A 37 7.67 4.15 10.13
N PRO A 38 7.35 3.38 11.19
CA PRO A 38 7.87 2.02 11.34
C PRO A 38 7.47 1.08 10.20
N TYR A 39 6.27 1.24 9.62
CA TYR A 39 5.88 0.46 8.44
C TYR A 39 6.70 0.82 7.21
N ARG A 40 7.15 2.08 7.10
CA ARG A 40 8.06 2.47 6.03
C ARG A 40 9.44 1.80 6.20
N GLU A 41 9.92 1.64 7.42
CA GLU A 41 11.14 0.87 7.73
C GLU A 41 10.95 -0.61 7.39
N LEU A 42 9.78 -1.15 7.72
CA LEU A 42 9.42 -2.53 7.37
C LEU A 42 9.37 -2.71 5.85
N ASP A 43 8.80 -1.76 5.10
CA ASP A 43 8.79 -1.80 3.63
C ASP A 43 10.20 -1.87 3.05
N ASP A 44 11.16 -1.12 3.60
CA ASP A 44 12.56 -1.21 3.18
C ASP A 44 13.18 -2.58 3.51
N ALA A 45 12.79 -3.19 4.62
CA ALA A 45 13.31 -4.50 5.03
C ALA A 45 12.73 -5.67 4.21
N VAL A 46 11.42 -5.62 3.90
CA VAL A 46 10.72 -6.68 3.16
C VAL A 46 10.56 -6.40 1.66
N GLY A 47 10.80 -5.15 1.24
CA GLY A 47 10.98 -4.78 -0.16
C GLY A 47 9.73 -4.68 -1.01
N LEU A 48 8.54 -4.45 -0.44
CA LEU A 48 7.31 -4.35 -1.22
C LEU A 48 7.37 -3.24 -2.28
N SER A 49 7.79 -2.03 -1.89
CA SER A 49 7.94 -0.91 -2.83
C SER A 49 9.06 -1.10 -3.84
N GLU A 50 10.12 -1.82 -3.47
CA GLU A 50 11.21 -2.18 -4.38
C GLU A 50 10.73 -3.14 -5.46
N ILE A 51 10.02 -4.20 -5.06
CA ILE A 51 9.42 -5.16 -5.99
C ILE A 51 8.45 -4.44 -6.94
N ALA A 52 7.55 -3.62 -6.40
CA ALA A 52 6.61 -2.83 -7.20
C ALA A 52 7.33 -1.95 -8.23
N GLY A 53 8.40 -1.26 -7.82
CA GLY A 53 9.22 -0.45 -8.72
C GLY A 53 9.92 -1.23 -9.82
N GLY A 54 10.19 -2.53 -9.59
CA GLY A 54 10.82 -3.42 -10.56
C GLY A 54 9.84 -4.08 -11.53
N VAL A 55 8.59 -4.30 -11.15
CA VAL A 55 7.61 -5.03 -11.97
C VAL A 55 6.56 -4.15 -12.63
N LEU A 56 6.25 -2.98 -12.05
CA LEU A 56 5.25 -2.09 -12.62
C LEU A 56 5.84 -1.25 -13.76
N ALA A 57 5.12 -1.20 -14.87
CA ALA A 57 5.46 -0.39 -16.01
C ALA A 57 4.99 1.07 -15.82
N ASP A 58 5.91 2.02 -15.92
CA ASP A 58 5.57 3.44 -15.96
C ASP A 58 5.26 3.87 -17.39
N THR A 59 3.99 3.98 -17.71
CA THR A 59 3.52 4.38 -19.06
C THR A 59 3.57 5.89 -19.28
N ARG A 60 3.92 6.67 -18.26
CA ARG A 60 3.96 8.13 -18.34
C ARG A 60 5.13 8.59 -19.21
N ARG A 61 4.84 9.47 -20.15
CA ARG A 61 5.85 10.07 -21.03
C ARG A 61 6.18 11.48 -20.57
N GLY A 62 7.47 11.81 -20.51
CA GLY A 62 7.96 13.17 -20.27
C GLY A 62 8.96 13.27 -19.12
N LYS A 63 9.84 14.28 -19.22
CA LYS A 63 10.90 14.55 -18.21
C LYS A 63 10.37 15.17 -16.90
N ASN A 64 9.09 15.52 -16.83
CA ASN A 64 8.48 16.25 -15.71
C ASN A 64 7.74 15.35 -14.71
N GLY A 65 8.12 14.07 -14.60
CA GLY A 65 7.62 13.20 -13.53
C GLY A 65 7.98 13.80 -12.16
N ARG A 66 7.07 14.58 -11.60
CA ARG A 66 7.28 15.18 -10.27
C ARG A 66 7.38 14.11 -9.19
N HIS A 67 6.60 13.04 -9.37
CA HIS A 67 6.54 11.90 -8.48
C HIS A 67 6.88 10.65 -9.29
N ASP A 68 7.84 9.88 -8.80
CA ASP A 68 8.18 8.59 -9.38
C ASP A 68 7.09 7.54 -9.11
N LEU A 69 7.16 6.43 -9.79
CA LEU A 69 6.18 5.35 -9.68
C LEU A 69 6.19 4.76 -8.27
N SER A 70 7.36 4.48 -7.72
CA SER A 70 7.51 3.92 -6.37
C SER A 70 6.97 4.85 -5.29
N GLY A 71 7.16 6.17 -5.43
CA GLY A 71 6.60 7.16 -4.51
C GLY A 71 5.08 7.20 -4.56
N GLN A 72 4.47 7.14 -5.76
CA GLN A 72 3.01 7.09 -5.88
C GLN A 72 2.44 5.75 -5.38
N PHE A 73 3.14 4.65 -5.62
CA PHE A 73 2.77 3.36 -5.09
C PHE A 73 2.78 3.37 -3.55
N ARG A 74 3.86 3.89 -2.94
CA ARG A 74 3.91 4.09 -1.48
C ARG A 74 2.76 4.94 -0.98
N GLN A 75 2.49 6.08 -1.62
CA GLN A 75 1.39 6.94 -1.21
C GLN A 75 0.05 6.21 -1.25
N SER A 76 -0.20 5.37 -2.26
CA SER A 76 -1.41 4.57 -2.38
C SER A 76 -1.52 3.52 -1.26
N VAL A 77 -0.45 2.74 -1.05
CA VAL A 77 -0.44 1.67 -0.03
C VAL A 77 -0.51 2.25 1.38
N PHE A 78 0.34 3.22 1.70
CA PHE A 78 0.39 3.81 3.03
C PHE A 78 -0.82 4.68 3.35
N GLY A 79 -1.45 5.29 2.34
CA GLY A 79 -2.75 5.94 2.52
C GLY A 79 -3.78 4.95 3.04
N ARG A 80 -3.91 3.80 2.38
CA ARG A 80 -4.85 2.75 2.80
C ARG A 80 -4.52 2.15 4.17
N LEU A 81 -3.24 1.93 4.47
CA LEU A 81 -2.79 1.51 5.81
C LEU A 81 -3.16 2.54 6.90
N GLY A 82 -3.14 3.82 6.57
CA GLY A 82 -3.56 4.90 7.46
C GLY A 82 -5.07 5.08 7.57
N GLY A 83 -5.86 4.28 6.85
CA GLY A 83 -7.33 4.37 6.82
C GLY A 83 -7.88 5.40 5.84
N TYR A 84 -7.05 5.86 4.89
CA TYR A 84 -7.42 6.78 3.82
C TYR A 84 -7.59 5.98 2.51
N ASP A 85 -8.73 5.41 2.33
CA ASP A 85 -9.04 4.53 1.19
C ASP A 85 -9.51 5.30 -0.06
N ASP A 86 -9.88 6.58 0.09
CA ASP A 86 -10.28 7.44 -1.02
C ASP A 86 -9.10 8.31 -1.52
N VAL A 87 -8.96 8.37 -2.83
CA VAL A 87 -7.97 9.26 -3.48
C VAL A 87 -8.20 10.75 -3.16
N ASN A 88 -9.40 11.14 -2.75
CA ASN A 88 -9.70 12.52 -2.35
C ASN A 88 -8.90 12.97 -1.12
N ASP A 89 -8.53 12.05 -0.25
CA ASP A 89 -7.66 12.33 0.89
C ASP A 89 -6.22 12.71 0.48
N ALA A 90 -5.82 12.41 -0.75
CA ALA A 90 -4.47 12.64 -1.22
C ALA A 90 -4.06 14.12 -1.18
N ASP A 91 -4.99 15.08 -1.34
CA ASP A 91 -4.64 16.50 -1.24
C ASP A 91 -4.19 16.86 0.18
N ARG A 92 -4.86 16.34 1.21
CA ARG A 92 -4.47 16.52 2.60
C ARG A 92 -3.18 15.76 2.91
N LEU A 93 -3.10 14.49 2.52
CA LEU A 93 -1.92 13.64 2.73
C LEU A 93 -0.68 14.18 2.01
N SER A 94 -0.86 14.85 0.87
CA SER A 94 0.26 15.43 0.13
C SER A 94 1.03 16.50 0.91
N LEU A 95 0.37 17.13 1.87
CA LEU A 95 0.94 18.16 2.75
C LEU A 95 1.46 17.58 4.06
N ASP A 96 0.98 16.40 4.44
CA ASP A 96 1.36 15.76 5.70
C ASP A 96 2.86 15.44 5.74
N PRO A 97 3.58 15.87 6.79
CA PRO A 97 5.02 15.65 6.88
C PRO A 97 5.40 14.16 6.88
N VAL A 98 4.61 13.31 7.55
CA VAL A 98 4.89 11.88 7.66
C VAL A 98 4.68 11.21 6.31
N MET A 99 3.57 11.49 5.63
CA MET A 99 3.33 10.95 4.28
C MET A 99 4.44 11.39 3.30
N ARG A 100 4.87 12.64 3.37
CA ARG A 100 5.99 13.13 2.54
C ARG A 100 7.30 12.37 2.78
N TRP A 101 7.59 12.03 4.02
CA TRP A 101 8.75 11.20 4.38
C TRP A 101 8.60 9.75 3.89
N ILE A 102 7.41 9.17 4.02
CA ILE A 102 7.09 7.83 3.52
C ILE A 102 7.29 7.75 2.00
N VAL A 103 6.73 8.70 1.26
CA VAL A 103 6.89 8.78 -0.20
C VAL A 103 8.36 8.95 -0.59
N GLY A 104 9.06 9.82 0.13
CA GLY A 104 10.49 10.06 -0.08
C GLY A 104 10.79 10.97 -1.28
N GLY A 105 12.07 11.02 -1.66
CA GLY A 105 12.52 11.79 -2.81
C GLY A 105 12.13 13.26 -2.74
N LYS A 106 11.62 13.79 -3.84
CA LYS A 106 11.21 15.21 -3.94
C LYS A 106 10.03 15.58 -3.05
N ALA A 107 9.25 14.61 -2.59
CA ALA A 107 8.11 14.87 -1.71
C ALA A 107 8.55 15.41 -0.35
N VAL A 108 9.72 15.00 0.15
CA VAL A 108 10.29 15.48 1.42
C VAL A 108 10.44 17.00 1.44
N GLU A 109 10.88 17.59 0.34
CA GLU A 109 11.12 19.04 0.24
C GLU A 109 9.90 19.83 -0.26
N ARG A 110 8.94 19.15 -0.90
CA ARG A 110 7.79 19.78 -1.54
C ARG A 110 6.48 19.18 -1.03
N GLN A 111 5.73 18.58 -1.92
CA GLN A 111 4.46 17.91 -1.63
C GLN A 111 4.49 16.52 -2.24
N ALA A 112 3.79 15.57 -1.64
CA ALA A 112 3.48 14.30 -2.26
C ALA A 112 2.44 14.49 -3.38
N ALA A 113 1.94 13.41 -3.98
CA ALA A 113 1.02 13.52 -5.10
C ALA A 113 -0.37 13.98 -4.65
N SER A 114 -0.96 14.89 -5.43
CA SER A 114 -2.31 15.40 -5.21
C SER A 114 -3.39 14.39 -5.63
N THR A 115 -4.65 14.63 -5.25
CA THR A 115 -5.82 13.84 -5.67
C THR A 115 -5.83 13.57 -7.17
N SER A 116 -5.67 14.61 -8.00
CA SER A 116 -5.64 14.43 -9.46
C SER A 116 -4.47 13.58 -9.96
N GLN A 117 -3.35 13.60 -9.26
CA GLN A 117 -2.18 12.78 -9.62
C GLN A 117 -2.37 11.33 -9.18
N MET A 118 -2.91 11.11 -7.99
CA MET A 118 -3.22 9.77 -7.50
C MET A 118 -4.34 9.12 -8.30
N GLY A 119 -5.40 9.85 -8.61
CA GLY A 119 -6.48 9.33 -9.48
C GLY A 119 -5.96 8.91 -10.87
N ARG A 120 -5.07 9.70 -11.48
CA ARG A 120 -4.43 9.30 -12.75
C ARG A 120 -3.48 8.11 -12.58
N PHE A 121 -2.77 8.03 -11.47
CA PHE A 121 -1.93 6.88 -11.17
C PHE A 121 -2.76 5.60 -11.08
N GLU A 122 -3.86 5.60 -10.37
CA GLU A 122 -4.73 4.43 -10.23
C GLU A 122 -5.42 4.07 -11.55
N THR A 123 -5.99 5.05 -12.26
CA THR A 123 -6.81 4.78 -13.44
C THR A 123 -6.03 4.62 -14.74
N LYS A 124 -4.83 5.19 -14.86
CA LYS A 124 -4.06 5.21 -16.12
C LYS A 124 -2.73 4.47 -16.04
N VAL A 125 -2.22 4.25 -14.85
CA VAL A 125 -0.97 3.50 -14.65
C VAL A 125 -1.29 2.12 -14.10
N LEU A 126 -1.89 2.03 -12.89
CA LEU A 126 -2.15 0.73 -12.26
C LEU A 126 -3.22 -0.10 -13.01
N ALA A 127 -4.23 0.54 -13.58
CA ALA A 127 -5.32 -0.14 -14.29
C ALA A 127 -4.97 -0.64 -15.69
N THR A 128 -3.72 -0.52 -16.15
CA THR A 128 -3.31 -1.17 -17.40
C THR A 128 -3.23 -2.69 -17.23
N ASP A 129 -3.59 -3.46 -18.26
CA ASP A 129 -3.59 -4.94 -18.18
C ASP A 129 -2.25 -5.49 -17.68
N ALA A 130 -1.14 -4.95 -18.19
CA ALA A 130 0.20 -5.36 -17.77
C ALA A 130 0.46 -5.09 -16.29
N ASN A 131 0.02 -3.95 -15.74
CA ASN A 131 0.21 -3.62 -14.34
C ASN A 131 -0.77 -4.36 -13.43
N VAL A 132 -1.99 -4.63 -13.88
CA VAL A 132 -2.94 -5.50 -13.15
C VAL A 132 -2.38 -6.92 -13.03
N GLU A 133 -1.82 -7.47 -14.10
CA GLU A 133 -1.14 -8.76 -14.08
C GLU A 133 0.08 -8.75 -13.14
N ALA A 134 0.92 -7.71 -13.23
CA ALA A 134 2.08 -7.54 -12.36
C ALA A 134 1.68 -7.46 -10.88
N LEU A 135 0.64 -6.68 -10.53
CA LEU A 135 0.12 -6.57 -9.17
C LEU A 135 -0.43 -7.92 -8.67
N THR A 136 -1.13 -8.65 -9.52
CA THR A 136 -1.66 -9.98 -9.17
C THR A 136 -0.55 -10.97 -8.83
N ASN A 137 0.58 -10.90 -9.54
CA ASN A 137 1.71 -11.80 -9.32
C ASN A 137 2.66 -11.32 -8.21
N MET A 138 2.65 -10.04 -7.89
CA MET A 138 3.58 -9.42 -6.95
C MET A 138 3.43 -9.95 -5.53
N ASN A 139 2.21 -10.27 -5.10
CA ASN A 139 1.95 -10.79 -3.75
C ASN A 139 2.75 -12.07 -3.49
N GLY A 140 2.70 -13.05 -4.39
CA GLY A 140 3.46 -14.30 -4.23
C GLY A 140 4.96 -14.05 -4.12
N VAL A 141 5.51 -13.19 -4.99
CA VAL A 141 6.95 -12.82 -4.95
C VAL A 141 7.32 -12.15 -3.62
N TRP A 142 6.44 -11.32 -3.10
CA TRP A 142 6.68 -10.64 -1.82
C TRP A 142 6.59 -11.61 -0.63
N ILE A 143 5.60 -12.51 -0.63
CA ILE A 143 5.44 -13.56 0.38
C ILE A 143 6.66 -14.50 0.39
N ASP A 144 7.13 -14.93 -0.77
CA ASP A 144 8.36 -15.73 -0.88
C ASP A 144 9.54 -14.99 -0.22
N LYS A 145 9.71 -13.71 -0.49
CA LYS A 145 10.78 -12.90 0.11
C LYS A 145 10.64 -12.77 1.64
N VAL A 146 9.42 -12.67 2.16
CA VAL A 146 9.14 -12.62 3.60
C VAL A 146 9.50 -13.93 4.27
N HIS A 147 9.17 -15.05 3.63
CA HIS A 147 9.41 -16.40 4.15
C HIS A 147 10.81 -16.98 3.83
N ASP A 148 11.64 -16.25 3.06
CA ASP A 148 12.96 -16.73 2.61
C ASP A 148 13.88 -17.18 3.76
N ARG A 149 13.79 -16.56 4.93
CA ARG A 149 14.59 -16.91 6.11
C ARG A 149 14.15 -18.21 6.78
N HIS A 150 12.87 -18.54 6.67
CA HIS A 150 12.25 -19.73 7.25
C HIS A 150 11.18 -20.28 6.30
N PRO A 151 11.60 -20.86 5.16
CA PRO A 151 10.68 -21.34 4.16
C PRO A 151 9.80 -22.46 4.73
N PRO A 152 8.49 -22.42 4.55
CA PRO A 152 7.60 -23.46 4.99
C PRO A 152 7.82 -24.73 4.18
N THR A 153 7.74 -25.88 4.84
CA THR A 153 7.87 -27.19 4.17
C THR A 153 6.59 -27.64 3.48
N MET A 154 5.47 -27.00 3.82
CA MET A 154 4.15 -27.27 3.25
C MET A 154 3.35 -25.99 3.21
N ILE A 155 2.62 -25.77 2.13
CA ILE A 155 1.66 -24.68 2.00
C ILE A 155 0.26 -25.26 1.95
N ILE A 156 -0.62 -24.70 2.78
CA ILE A 156 -2.06 -25.00 2.78
C ILE A 156 -2.74 -23.74 2.26
N LEU A 157 -3.45 -23.87 1.14
CA LEU A 157 -4.19 -22.79 0.54
C LEU A 157 -5.67 -22.90 0.89
N ASP A 158 -6.22 -21.80 1.36
CA ASP A 158 -7.65 -21.61 1.56
C ASP A 158 -8.19 -20.61 0.56
N MET A 159 -9.25 -20.99 -0.15
CA MET A 159 -9.89 -20.15 -1.15
C MET A 159 -11.24 -19.70 -0.63
N ASP A 160 -11.41 -18.41 -0.49
CA ASP A 160 -12.65 -17.80 -0.05
C ASP A 160 -13.12 -16.72 -1.02
N SER A 161 -14.41 -16.67 -1.22
CA SER A 161 -15.04 -15.64 -2.04
C SER A 161 -15.77 -14.64 -1.15
N SER A 162 -15.70 -13.38 -1.53
CA SER A 162 -16.35 -12.30 -0.80
C SER A 162 -17.37 -11.58 -1.68
N VAL A 163 -18.39 -11.02 -1.06
CA VAL A 163 -19.35 -10.15 -1.73
C VAL A 163 -18.99 -8.69 -1.50
N SER A 164 -18.87 -7.93 -2.57
CA SER A 164 -18.70 -6.47 -2.52
C SER A 164 -19.90 -5.81 -3.21
N PRO A 165 -20.98 -5.49 -2.46
CA PRO A 165 -22.17 -4.87 -3.03
C PRO A 165 -21.83 -3.53 -3.68
N THR A 166 -22.47 -3.25 -4.81
CA THR A 166 -22.28 -2.02 -5.56
C THR A 166 -23.56 -1.19 -5.58
N HIS A 167 -23.37 0.12 -5.67
CA HIS A 167 -24.48 1.07 -5.80
C HIS A 167 -24.48 1.65 -7.21
N GLY A 168 -25.63 1.56 -7.88
CA GLY A 168 -25.76 2.00 -9.26
C GLY A 168 -25.10 1.03 -10.27
N GLU A 169 -24.99 1.50 -11.52
CA GLU A 169 -24.36 0.73 -12.60
C GLU A 169 -22.85 0.97 -12.58
N GLN A 170 -22.10 -0.02 -12.11
CA GLN A 170 -20.64 0.01 -12.14
C GLN A 170 -20.13 -1.01 -13.17
N GLU A 171 -19.09 -0.65 -13.91
CA GLU A 171 -18.51 -1.53 -14.93
C GLU A 171 -18.02 -2.85 -14.31
N GLY A 172 -18.40 -3.97 -14.92
CA GLY A 172 -17.97 -5.29 -14.49
C GLY A 172 -18.74 -5.87 -13.29
N THR A 173 -19.79 -5.19 -12.81
CA THR A 173 -20.69 -5.76 -11.81
C THR A 173 -21.72 -6.68 -12.44
N ALA A 174 -22.20 -7.65 -11.67
CA ALA A 174 -23.27 -8.54 -12.08
C ALA A 174 -24.22 -8.85 -10.91
N TYR A 175 -25.45 -9.17 -11.23
CA TYR A 175 -26.38 -9.67 -10.22
C TYR A 175 -25.98 -11.09 -9.80
N ASN A 176 -25.80 -11.28 -8.49
CA ASN A 176 -25.51 -12.58 -7.92
C ASN A 176 -26.74 -13.10 -7.17
N GLY A 177 -27.34 -14.19 -7.68
CA GLY A 177 -28.54 -14.75 -7.11
C GLY A 177 -28.37 -15.34 -5.71
N HIS A 178 -27.16 -15.80 -5.36
CA HIS A 178 -26.86 -16.32 -4.02
C HIS A 178 -26.91 -15.20 -2.96
N PHE A 179 -26.35 -14.04 -3.28
CA PHE A 179 -26.36 -12.89 -2.38
C PHE A 179 -27.57 -11.95 -2.59
N GLY A 180 -28.35 -12.15 -3.66
CA GLY A 180 -29.52 -11.33 -3.95
C GLY A 180 -29.24 -9.87 -4.27
N CYS A 181 -28.03 -9.53 -4.73
CA CYS A 181 -27.62 -8.17 -5.03
C CYS A 181 -26.69 -8.08 -6.25
N THR A 182 -26.60 -6.88 -6.83
CA THR A 182 -25.56 -6.55 -7.81
C THR A 182 -24.24 -6.26 -7.06
N CYS A 183 -23.18 -6.97 -7.41
CA CYS A 183 -21.94 -6.92 -6.66
C CYS A 183 -20.73 -7.27 -7.54
N TYR A 184 -19.54 -6.96 -7.03
CA TYR A 184 -18.33 -7.67 -7.37
C TYR A 184 -18.21 -8.92 -6.50
N HIS A 185 -17.62 -9.96 -7.05
CA HIS A 185 -17.41 -11.23 -6.35
C HIS A 185 -15.95 -11.66 -6.43
N PRO A 186 -15.06 -10.98 -5.67
CA PRO A 186 -13.66 -11.33 -5.65
C PRO A 186 -13.42 -12.69 -4.98
N LEU A 187 -12.49 -13.43 -5.53
CA LEU A 187 -11.94 -14.65 -4.94
C LEU A 187 -10.59 -14.31 -4.31
N PHE A 188 -10.40 -14.71 -3.07
CA PHE A 188 -9.16 -14.58 -2.33
C PHE A 188 -8.56 -15.95 -2.06
N VAL A 189 -7.24 -16.05 -2.11
CA VAL A 189 -6.49 -17.25 -1.77
C VAL A 189 -5.51 -16.88 -0.67
N PHE A 190 -5.69 -17.48 0.49
CA PHE A 190 -4.81 -17.27 1.65
C PHE A 190 -3.98 -18.53 1.92
N ASN A 191 -2.80 -18.34 2.49
CA ASN A 191 -2.04 -19.43 3.05
C ASN A 191 -2.34 -19.62 4.56
N GLN A 192 -1.78 -20.67 5.17
CA GLN A 192 -1.99 -20.97 6.60
C GLN A 192 -1.42 -19.93 7.56
N PHE A 193 -0.64 -18.97 7.07
CA PHE A 193 -0.09 -17.85 7.87
C PHE A 193 -1.00 -16.61 7.81
N GLY A 194 -2.04 -16.66 6.98
CA GLY A 194 -2.93 -15.53 6.73
C GLY A 194 -2.44 -14.56 5.66
N ASP A 195 -1.38 -14.92 4.93
CA ASP A 195 -0.92 -14.10 3.81
C ASP A 195 -1.87 -14.27 2.62
N LEU A 196 -2.20 -13.16 1.95
CA LEU A 196 -2.97 -13.16 0.73
C LEU A 196 -2.06 -13.54 -0.45
N GLU A 197 -2.08 -14.79 -0.83
CA GLU A 197 -1.29 -15.32 -1.96
C GLU A 197 -1.77 -14.73 -3.28
N ARG A 198 -3.08 -14.69 -3.47
CA ARG A 198 -3.67 -14.18 -4.70
C ARG A 198 -5.09 -13.67 -4.49
N CYS A 199 -5.46 -12.68 -5.30
CA CYS A 199 -6.85 -12.29 -5.45
C CYS A 199 -7.18 -12.17 -6.94
N ALA A 200 -8.42 -12.49 -7.29
CA ALA A 200 -8.92 -12.35 -8.65
C ALA A 200 -10.36 -11.84 -8.62
N LEU A 201 -10.67 -10.96 -9.55
CA LEU A 201 -12.04 -10.54 -9.80
C LEU A 201 -12.48 -11.19 -11.11
N ASP A 202 -13.32 -12.21 -11.03
CA ASP A 202 -13.90 -12.80 -12.24
C ASP A 202 -15.03 -11.90 -12.76
N ARG A 203 -14.84 -11.41 -13.96
CA ARG A 203 -15.84 -10.59 -14.66
C ARG A 203 -16.96 -11.43 -15.32
N LYS A 204 -16.88 -12.77 -15.23
CA LYS A 204 -17.75 -13.67 -15.97
C LYS A 204 -18.48 -14.72 -15.12
N SER A 205 -18.22 -14.85 -13.86
CA SER A 205 -18.94 -15.82 -13.02
C SER A 205 -20.31 -15.27 -12.62
N VAL A 206 -21.17 -15.14 -13.60
CA VAL A 206 -22.62 -15.13 -13.39
C VAL A 206 -23.07 -16.56 -13.69
N VAL A 207 -23.27 -17.34 -12.67
CA VAL A 207 -24.03 -18.59 -12.74
C VAL A 207 -25.24 -18.41 -11.86
#